data_4143e4ab56c2567b64a71148a62921eb
#
_entry.id   4143e4ab56c2567b64a71148a62921eb
#
_cell.length_a   1.000
_cell.length_b   1.000
_cell.length_c   1.000
_cell.angle_alpha   90.00
_cell.angle_beta   90.00
_cell.angle_gamma   90.00
#
_symmetry.space_group_name_H-M   'P 1'
#
loop_
_entity.id
_entity.type
_entity.pdbx_description
1 polymer ?
#
loop_
_entity_poly.entity_id
_entity_poly.type
_entity_poly.pdbx_seq_one_letter_code
_entity_poly.pdbx_strand_id
1 'polypeptide(L)'
;ILDSLTGLYNRMAYNELAEPLFEKCKAENTPVTIMFIDADHLKYINDEFGHDMGNIAIKGIADAIRESCPSDAVAMRYGGDEFVTILPNFNDDKAEQLYEAFPKKLQQIAQGYNVEFPIEASIGYIVVSDFAKPFNDYINEADEKMYAHKKARRVERQ
;
A
#
# COMPACT_ATOMS: atom_id res chain seq x y z
N ILE A 1 -7.57 -16.74 2.46
CA ILE A 1 -7.26 -15.64 1.56
C ILE A 1 -7.24 -14.27 2.25
N LEU A 2 -7.83 -14.14 3.44
CA LEU A 2 -7.74 -12.92 4.24
C LEU A 2 -6.62 -13.02 5.26
N ASP A 3 -5.93 -11.88 5.48
CA ASP A 3 -4.94 -11.75 6.53
C ASP A 3 -5.64 -11.54 7.88
N SER A 4 -5.33 -12.37 8.87
CA SER A 4 -6.02 -12.35 10.17
C SER A 4 -5.79 -11.07 10.97
N LEU A 5 -4.63 -10.44 10.83
CA LEU A 5 -4.32 -9.22 11.58
C LEU A 5 -5.04 -8.00 11.00
N THR A 6 -5.06 -7.86 9.69
CA THR A 6 -5.53 -6.63 9.03
C THR A 6 -6.91 -6.76 8.39
N GLY A 7 -7.36 -7.97 8.10
CA GLY A 7 -8.60 -8.19 7.34
C GLY A 7 -8.48 -7.90 5.85
N LEU A 8 -7.32 -7.42 5.38
CA LEU A 8 -7.05 -7.31 3.95
C LEU A 8 -6.79 -8.71 3.39
N TYR A 9 -6.74 -8.83 2.07
CA TYR A 9 -6.32 -10.09 1.46
C TYR A 9 -4.87 -10.42 1.85
N ASN A 10 -4.57 -11.71 1.96
CA ASN A 10 -3.19 -12.15 2.12
C ASN A 10 -2.52 -12.31 0.74
N ARG A 11 -1.26 -12.72 0.72
CA ARG A 11 -0.49 -12.82 -0.52
C ARG A 11 -1.05 -13.85 -1.52
N MET A 12 -1.87 -14.80 -1.06
CA MET A 12 -2.51 -15.76 -1.97
C MET A 12 -3.44 -15.07 -2.97
N ALA A 13 -3.94 -13.88 -2.64
CA ALA A 13 -4.78 -13.11 -3.55
C ALA A 13 -4.03 -12.61 -4.79
N TYR A 14 -2.69 -12.67 -4.81
CA TYR A 14 -1.91 -12.30 -5.99
C TYR A 14 -2.39 -13.07 -7.23
N ASN A 15 -2.42 -14.40 -7.13
CA ASN A 15 -2.81 -15.24 -8.26
C ASN A 15 -4.33 -15.30 -8.45
N GLU A 16 -5.09 -15.25 -7.36
CA GLU A 16 -6.51 -15.47 -7.42
C GLU A 16 -7.32 -14.22 -7.79
N LEU A 17 -6.85 -13.03 -7.39
CA LEU A 17 -7.59 -11.78 -7.56
C LEU A 17 -6.79 -10.67 -8.24
N ALA A 18 -5.55 -10.45 -7.83
CA ALA A 18 -4.78 -9.29 -8.29
C ALA A 18 -4.36 -9.40 -9.74
N GLU A 19 -3.73 -10.50 -10.13
CA GLU A 19 -3.32 -10.72 -11.51
C GLU A 19 -4.52 -10.79 -12.46
N PRO A 20 -5.61 -11.51 -12.14
CA PRO A 20 -6.81 -11.48 -12.98
C PRO A 20 -7.41 -10.08 -13.14
N LEU A 21 -7.38 -9.24 -12.10
CA LEU A 21 -7.86 -7.86 -12.20
C LEU A 21 -6.99 -7.04 -13.16
N PHE A 22 -5.67 -7.19 -13.05
CA PHE A 22 -4.72 -6.56 -13.96
C PHE A 22 -4.99 -6.99 -15.42
N GLU A 23 -5.17 -8.29 -15.65
CA GLU A 23 -5.43 -8.82 -16.97
C GLU A 23 -6.78 -8.32 -17.53
N LYS A 24 -7.76 -8.15 -16.67
CA LYS A 24 -9.05 -7.58 -17.06
C LYS A 24 -8.89 -6.13 -17.54
N CYS A 25 -8.15 -5.33 -16.81
CA CYS A 25 -7.88 -3.94 -17.22
C CYS A 25 -7.13 -3.89 -18.55
N LYS A 26 -6.17 -4.79 -18.74
CA LYS A 26 -5.46 -4.92 -20.02
C LYS A 26 -6.41 -5.25 -21.16
N ALA A 27 -7.29 -6.24 -20.97
CA ALA A 27 -8.25 -6.66 -21.99
C ALA A 27 -9.24 -5.55 -22.33
N GLU A 28 -9.64 -4.76 -21.35
CA GLU A 28 -10.58 -3.66 -21.52
C GLU A 28 -9.90 -2.34 -21.94
N ASN A 29 -8.57 -2.33 -21.99
CA ASN A 29 -7.77 -1.16 -22.32
C ASN A 29 -8.09 0.03 -21.39
N THR A 30 -8.20 -0.25 -20.10
CA THR A 30 -8.41 0.77 -19.05
C THR A 30 -7.18 0.88 -18.17
N PRO A 31 -6.85 2.08 -17.67
CA PRO A 31 -5.67 2.23 -16.83
C PRO A 31 -5.84 1.51 -15.49
N VAL A 32 -4.73 1.02 -14.95
CA VAL A 32 -4.68 0.42 -13.63
C VAL A 32 -3.50 1.00 -12.87
N THR A 33 -3.70 1.36 -11.60
CA THR A 33 -2.62 1.84 -10.73
C THR A 33 -2.23 0.73 -9.77
N ILE A 34 -0.93 0.53 -9.64
CA ILE A 34 -0.36 -0.42 -8.70
C ILE A 34 0.42 0.38 -7.66
N MET A 35 0.08 0.24 -6.37
CA MET A 35 0.78 0.91 -5.28
C MET A 35 1.47 -0.11 -4.40
N PHE A 36 2.71 0.21 -4.02
CA PHE A 36 3.47 -0.55 -3.04
C PHE A 36 3.64 0.31 -1.80
N ILE A 37 3.24 -0.20 -0.64
CA ILE A 37 3.21 0.55 0.62
C ILE A 37 3.97 -0.24 1.67
N ASP A 38 4.83 0.44 2.43
CA ASP A 38 5.65 -0.19 3.47
C ASP A 38 5.59 0.66 4.73
N ALA A 39 5.44 -0.01 5.88
CA ALA A 39 5.42 0.67 7.18
C ALA A 39 6.78 1.30 7.48
N ASP A 40 6.77 2.55 7.95
CA ASP A 40 7.99 3.23 8.36
C ASP A 40 8.32 2.91 9.81
N HIS A 41 9.61 2.70 10.09
CA HIS A 41 10.15 2.57 11.45
C HIS A 41 9.54 1.42 12.27
N LEU A 42 9.06 0.36 11.61
CA LEU A 42 8.42 -0.74 12.32
C LEU A 42 9.39 -1.43 13.30
N LYS A 43 10.66 -1.58 12.90
CA LYS A 43 11.68 -2.16 13.80
C LYS A 43 11.83 -1.32 15.08
N TYR A 44 11.88 0.00 14.93
CA TYR A 44 11.95 0.92 16.07
C TYR A 44 10.72 0.77 16.98
N ILE A 45 9.53 0.73 16.37
CA ILE A 45 8.28 0.59 17.14
C ILE A 45 8.29 -0.73 17.92
N ASN A 46 8.66 -1.83 17.26
CA ASN A 46 8.73 -3.13 17.92
C ASN A 46 9.75 -3.15 19.07
N ASP A 47 10.94 -2.58 18.83
CA ASP A 47 12.01 -2.57 19.83
C ASP A 47 11.67 -1.71 21.03
N GLU A 48 11.05 -0.54 20.82
CA GLU A 48 10.77 0.41 21.91
C GLU A 48 9.42 0.19 22.59
N PHE A 49 8.41 -0.28 21.86
CA PHE A 49 7.03 -0.37 22.36
C PHE A 49 6.45 -1.78 22.33
N GLY A 50 7.17 -2.74 21.75
CA GLY A 50 6.76 -4.13 21.68
C GLY A 50 6.00 -4.50 20.40
N HIS A 51 5.94 -5.81 20.13
CA HIS A 51 5.33 -6.32 18.90
C HIS A 51 3.83 -6.04 18.81
N ASP A 52 3.14 -5.94 19.95
CA ASP A 52 1.72 -5.58 19.95
C ASP A 52 1.50 -4.19 19.38
N MET A 53 2.41 -3.26 19.69
CA MET A 53 2.34 -1.89 19.16
C MET A 53 2.71 -1.86 17.69
N GLY A 54 3.67 -2.68 17.26
CA GLY A 54 3.98 -2.86 15.84
C GLY A 54 2.77 -3.38 15.07
N ASN A 55 2.03 -4.32 15.65
CA ASN A 55 0.80 -4.83 15.05
C ASN A 55 -0.27 -3.75 14.93
N ILE A 56 -0.36 -2.83 15.89
CA ILE A 56 -1.27 -1.69 15.82
C ILE A 56 -0.88 -0.77 14.67
N ALA A 57 0.42 -0.52 14.47
CA ALA A 57 0.89 0.28 13.33
C ALA A 57 0.47 -0.36 11.99
N ILE A 58 0.64 -1.68 11.87
CA ILE A 58 0.23 -2.43 10.67
C ILE A 58 -1.29 -2.33 10.46
N LYS A 59 -2.08 -2.47 11.53
CA LYS A 59 -3.55 -2.33 11.45
C LYS A 59 -3.96 -0.93 11.02
N GLY A 60 -3.31 0.10 11.55
CA GLY A 60 -3.61 1.48 11.18
C GLY A 60 -3.37 1.75 9.70
N ILE A 61 -2.26 1.24 9.16
CA ILE A 61 -1.96 1.37 7.74
C ILE A 61 -3.00 0.62 6.90
N ALA A 62 -3.36 -0.59 7.31
CA ALA A 62 -4.39 -1.38 6.61
C ALA A 62 -5.75 -0.66 6.61
N ASP A 63 -6.14 -0.05 7.72
CA ASP A 63 -7.38 0.72 7.81
C ASP A 63 -7.36 1.92 6.86
N ALA A 64 -6.22 2.63 6.79
CA ALA A 64 -6.06 3.75 5.87
C ALA A 64 -6.16 3.31 4.41
N ILE A 65 -5.57 2.17 4.07
CA ILE A 65 -5.66 1.59 2.72
C ILE A 65 -7.12 1.27 2.41
N ARG A 66 -7.81 0.60 3.32
CA ARG A 66 -9.22 0.21 3.12
C ARG A 66 -10.10 1.43 2.90
N GLU A 67 -9.91 2.49 3.68
CA GLU A 67 -10.72 3.70 3.56
C GLU A 67 -10.36 4.55 2.36
N SER A 68 -9.13 4.42 1.84
CA SER A 68 -8.66 5.22 0.71
C SER A 68 -8.96 4.59 -0.64
N CYS A 69 -9.08 3.27 -0.71
CA CYS A 69 -9.23 2.54 -1.97
C CYS A 69 -10.71 2.35 -2.32
N PRO A 70 -11.06 2.40 -3.62
CA PRO A 70 -12.43 2.07 -4.04
C PRO A 70 -12.74 0.60 -3.79
N SER A 71 -14.04 0.27 -3.77
CA SER A 71 -14.52 -1.06 -3.42
C SER A 71 -14.11 -2.17 -4.41
N ASP A 72 -13.80 -1.80 -5.66
CA ASP A 72 -13.36 -2.75 -6.69
C ASP A 72 -11.84 -2.95 -6.70
N ALA A 73 -11.11 -2.30 -5.82
CA ALA A 73 -9.67 -2.50 -5.69
C ALA A 73 -9.35 -3.81 -4.98
N VAL A 74 -8.18 -4.36 -5.28
CA VAL A 74 -7.63 -5.50 -4.54
C VAL A 74 -6.48 -4.97 -3.68
N ALA A 75 -6.63 -5.05 -2.37
CA ALA A 75 -5.61 -4.63 -1.41
C ALA A 75 -5.11 -5.85 -0.64
N MET A 76 -3.79 -6.06 -0.65
CA MET A 76 -3.15 -7.23 -0.06
C MET A 76 -2.12 -6.83 0.98
N ARG A 77 -2.05 -7.57 2.07
CA ARG A 77 -0.86 -7.58 2.91
C ARG A 77 0.14 -8.52 2.22
N TYR A 78 1.16 -7.92 1.62
CA TYR A 78 2.06 -8.60 0.70
C TYR A 78 3.25 -9.25 1.43
N GLY A 79 3.70 -8.62 2.51
CA GLY A 79 4.73 -9.11 3.41
C GLY A 79 4.37 -8.72 4.83
N GLY A 80 5.30 -8.86 5.79
CA GLY A 80 5.04 -8.54 7.19
C GLY A 80 4.61 -7.09 7.39
N ASP A 81 5.31 -6.17 6.76
CA ASP A 81 5.08 -4.72 6.84
C ASP A 81 4.82 -4.11 5.47
N GLU A 82 4.48 -4.92 4.48
CA GLU A 82 4.33 -4.51 3.08
C GLU A 82 2.90 -4.75 2.60
N PHE A 83 2.41 -3.81 1.79
CA PHE A 83 1.07 -3.88 1.20
C PHE A 83 1.16 -3.56 -0.29
N VAL A 84 0.34 -4.23 -1.08
CA VAL A 84 0.21 -3.96 -2.52
C VAL A 84 -1.26 -3.76 -2.83
N THR A 85 -1.58 -2.70 -3.55
CA THR A 85 -2.95 -2.43 -3.99
C THR A 85 -3.02 -2.34 -5.50
N ILE A 86 -4.09 -2.92 -6.05
CA ILE A 86 -4.39 -2.87 -7.49
C ILE A 86 -5.68 -2.08 -7.64
N LEU A 87 -5.59 -0.96 -8.33
CA LEU A 87 -6.68 0.03 -8.44
C LEU A 87 -7.14 0.10 -9.91
N PRO A 88 -8.27 -0.55 -10.23
CA PRO A 88 -8.77 -0.54 -11.62
C PRO A 88 -9.35 0.82 -11.98
N ASN A 89 -9.25 1.20 -13.26
CA ASN A 89 -9.74 2.48 -13.78
C ASN A 89 -9.14 3.70 -13.06
N PHE A 90 -7.92 3.56 -12.55
CA PHE A 90 -7.18 4.63 -11.89
C PHE A 90 -6.15 5.19 -12.87
N ASN A 91 -6.38 6.42 -13.32
CA ASN A 91 -5.45 7.16 -14.17
C ASN A 91 -4.46 7.97 -13.30
N ASP A 92 -3.60 8.75 -13.96
CA ASP A 92 -2.59 9.54 -13.25
C ASP A 92 -3.19 10.52 -12.25
N ASP A 93 -4.29 11.20 -12.60
CA ASP A 93 -4.93 12.17 -11.71
C ASP A 93 -5.47 11.52 -10.45
N LYS A 94 -6.17 10.40 -10.59
CA LYS A 94 -6.72 9.67 -9.45
C LYS A 94 -5.61 9.11 -8.55
N ALA A 95 -4.55 8.59 -9.17
CA ALA A 95 -3.42 8.03 -8.42
C ALA A 95 -2.72 9.13 -7.61
N GLU A 96 -2.49 10.29 -8.22
CA GLU A 96 -1.87 11.42 -7.54
C GLU A 96 -2.72 11.92 -6.37
N GLN A 97 -4.03 12.03 -6.57
CA GLN A 97 -4.95 12.45 -5.52
C GLN A 97 -4.92 11.49 -4.31
N LEU A 98 -4.94 10.19 -4.57
CA LEU A 98 -4.87 9.20 -3.49
C LEU A 98 -3.52 9.28 -2.79
N TYR A 99 -2.43 9.36 -3.55
CA TYR A 99 -1.07 9.45 -3.00
C TYR A 99 -0.92 10.65 -2.06
N GLU A 100 -1.41 11.82 -2.48
CA GLU A 100 -1.29 13.05 -1.69
C GLU A 100 -2.21 13.05 -0.47
N ALA A 101 -3.38 12.42 -0.56
CA ALA A 101 -4.34 12.38 0.54
C ALA A 101 -4.02 11.31 1.59
N PHE A 102 -3.26 10.28 1.23
CA PHE A 102 -3.03 9.12 2.10
C PHE A 102 -2.37 9.46 3.44
N PRO A 103 -1.30 10.28 3.51
CA PRO A 103 -0.67 10.59 4.79
C PRO A 103 -1.62 11.24 5.80
N LYS A 104 -2.50 12.12 5.32
CA LYS A 104 -3.49 12.76 6.19
C LYS A 104 -4.54 11.76 6.69
N LYS A 105 -5.00 10.88 5.81
CA LYS A 105 -5.92 9.81 6.18
C LYS A 105 -5.30 8.91 7.24
N LEU A 106 -4.06 8.51 7.04
CA LEU A 106 -3.33 7.67 7.99
C LEU A 106 -3.18 8.37 9.34
N GLN A 107 -2.86 9.66 9.34
CA GLN A 107 -2.74 10.43 10.57
C GLN A 107 -4.06 10.47 11.34
N GLN A 108 -5.18 10.68 10.65
CA GLN A 108 -6.51 10.67 11.28
C GLN A 108 -6.82 9.33 11.93
N ILE A 109 -6.52 8.23 11.22
CA ILE A 109 -6.75 6.88 11.73
C ILE A 109 -5.84 6.59 12.93
N ALA A 110 -4.57 6.99 12.85
CA ALA A 110 -3.60 6.79 13.92
C ALA A 110 -4.06 7.46 15.22
N GLN A 111 -4.68 8.62 15.13
CA GLN A 111 -5.21 9.31 16.31
C GLN A 111 -6.25 8.45 17.06
N GLY A 112 -7.04 7.67 16.32
CA GLY A 112 -8.02 6.77 16.91
C GLY A 112 -7.42 5.62 17.70
N TYR A 113 -6.19 5.24 17.39
CA TYR A 113 -5.48 4.18 18.14
C TYR A 113 -4.81 4.67 19.41
N ASN A 114 -4.63 5.99 19.56
CA ASN A 114 -4.08 6.62 20.77
C ASN A 114 -2.72 6.04 21.17
N VAL A 115 -1.80 5.95 20.21
CA VAL A 115 -0.44 5.44 20.46
C VAL A 115 0.54 6.59 20.64
N GLU A 116 1.70 6.30 21.26
CA GLU A 116 2.71 7.30 21.60
C GLU A 116 3.72 7.57 20.48
N PHE A 117 3.59 6.88 19.36
CA PHE A 117 4.49 7.00 18.20
C PHE A 117 3.68 7.35 16.95
N PRO A 118 4.29 7.99 15.96
CA PRO A 118 3.61 8.23 14.70
C PRO A 118 3.49 6.94 13.89
N ILE A 119 2.33 6.72 13.27
CA ILE A 119 2.13 5.62 12.32
C ILE A 119 2.29 6.22 10.92
N GLU A 120 3.34 5.82 10.22
CA GLU A 120 3.69 6.37 8.93
C GLU A 120 4.03 5.26 7.94
N ALA A 121 3.89 5.56 6.66
CA ALA A 121 4.17 4.61 5.58
C ALA A 121 4.80 5.31 4.41
N SER A 122 5.63 4.58 3.67
CA SER A 122 6.23 5.02 2.42
C SER A 122 5.47 4.36 1.27
N ILE A 123 5.24 5.12 0.20
CA ILE A 123 4.41 4.68 -0.93
C ILE A 123 5.16 4.92 -2.24
N GLY A 124 5.09 3.93 -3.13
CA GLY A 124 5.43 4.09 -4.53
C GLY A 124 4.28 3.62 -5.38
N TYR A 125 4.06 4.22 -6.55
CA TYR A 125 3.01 3.76 -7.43
C TYR A 125 3.40 3.92 -8.90
N ILE A 126 2.76 3.10 -9.72
CA ILE A 126 2.90 3.09 -11.17
C ILE A 126 1.49 3.09 -11.77
N VAL A 127 1.26 3.95 -12.75
CA VAL A 127 0.02 3.94 -13.55
C VAL A 127 0.33 3.20 -14.85
N VAL A 128 -0.38 2.10 -15.09
CA VAL A 128 -0.18 1.26 -16.27
C VAL A 128 -1.26 1.56 -17.27
N SER A 129 -0.86 1.98 -18.48
CA SER A 129 -1.76 2.27 -19.59
C SER A 129 -1.42 1.46 -20.83
N ASP A 130 -0.14 1.18 -21.07
CA ASP A 130 0.32 0.48 -22.27
C ASP A 130 0.44 -1.02 -22.11
N PHE A 131 0.47 -1.53 -20.88
CA PHE A 131 0.58 -2.95 -20.56
C PHE A 131 1.73 -3.66 -21.30
N ALA A 132 2.86 -2.95 -21.45
CA ALA A 132 4.01 -3.44 -22.20
C ALA A 132 4.79 -4.53 -21.48
N LYS A 133 4.61 -4.67 -20.17
CA LYS A 133 5.37 -5.58 -19.31
C LYS A 133 4.43 -6.54 -18.56
N PRO A 134 4.97 -7.66 -18.05
CA PRO A 134 4.20 -8.53 -17.17
C PRO A 134 3.80 -7.84 -15.85
N PHE A 135 2.74 -8.31 -15.25
CA PHE A 135 2.20 -7.74 -14.00
C PHE A 135 3.25 -7.57 -12.91
N ASN A 136 4.05 -8.61 -12.67
CA ASN A 136 5.04 -8.58 -11.60
C ASN A 136 6.11 -7.51 -11.79
N ASP A 137 6.42 -7.16 -13.04
CA ASP A 137 7.40 -6.10 -13.34
C ASP A 137 6.91 -4.75 -12.83
N TYR A 138 5.60 -4.48 -12.94
CA TYR A 138 5.02 -3.23 -12.45
C TYR A 138 4.98 -3.18 -10.92
N ILE A 139 4.75 -4.33 -10.27
CA ILE A 139 4.84 -4.40 -8.80
C ILE A 139 6.26 -4.04 -8.36
N ASN A 140 7.27 -4.59 -9.04
CA ASN A 140 8.67 -4.29 -8.74
C ASN A 140 9.00 -2.82 -8.98
N GLU A 141 8.45 -2.20 -10.03
CA GLU A 141 8.64 -0.77 -10.28
C GLU A 141 8.01 0.08 -9.19
N ALA A 142 6.83 -0.29 -8.72
CA ALA A 142 6.17 0.40 -7.61
C ALA A 142 6.99 0.26 -6.31
N ASP A 143 7.55 -0.93 -6.06
CA ASP A 143 8.44 -1.18 -4.93
C ASP A 143 9.68 -0.29 -4.97
N GLU A 144 10.32 -0.17 -6.14
CA GLU A 144 11.47 0.70 -6.32
C GLU A 144 11.14 2.16 -5.99
N LYS A 145 9.98 2.63 -6.42
CA LYS A 145 9.53 4.00 -6.12
C LYS A 145 9.22 4.17 -4.63
N MET A 146 8.64 3.17 -4.00
CA MET A 146 8.41 3.18 -2.56
C MET A 146 9.73 3.28 -1.80
N TYR A 147 10.72 2.50 -2.21
CA TYR A 147 12.03 2.50 -1.56
C TYR A 147 12.72 3.86 -1.71
N ALA A 148 12.62 4.49 -2.89
CA ALA A 148 13.15 5.83 -3.12
C ALA A 148 12.46 6.87 -2.22
N HIS A 149 11.14 6.77 -2.06
CA HIS A 149 10.36 7.62 -1.16
C HIS A 149 10.81 7.43 0.30
N LYS A 150 11.01 6.18 0.71
CA LYS A 150 11.48 5.84 2.05
C LYS A 150 12.85 6.44 2.34
N LYS A 151 13.79 6.33 1.39
CA LYS A 151 15.13 6.90 1.52
C LYS A 151 15.10 8.43 1.61
N ALA A 152 14.32 9.08 0.78
CA ALA A 152 14.19 10.54 0.79
C ALA A 152 13.69 11.05 2.14
N ARG A 153 12.71 10.36 2.73
CA ARG A 153 12.17 10.72 4.04
C ARG A 153 13.19 10.53 5.16
N ARG A 154 14.04 9.50 5.09
CA ARG A 154 15.12 9.30 6.06
C ARG A 154 16.14 10.44 6.03
N VAL A 155 16.50 10.91 4.84
CA VAL A 155 17.44 12.03 4.67
C VAL A 155 16.86 13.31 5.25
N GLU A 156 15.57 13.60 4.98
CA GLU A 156 14.90 14.79 5.49
C GLU A 156 14.84 14.84 7.03
N ARG A 157 14.90 13.68 7.69
CA ARG A 157 14.81 13.58 9.15
C ARG A 157 16.16 13.62 9.85
N GLN A 158 17.24 13.56 9.08
CA GLN A 158 18.59 13.70 9.61
C GLN A 158 19.01 15.18 9.59
#